data_de8f4d9151c23edee6e6a409aa9887e5
#
_entry.id   de8f4d9151c23edee6e6a409aa9887e5
#
_cell.length_a   1.000
_cell.length_b   1.000
_cell.length_c   1.000
_cell.angle_alpha   90.00
_cell.angle_beta   90.00
_cell.angle_gamma   90.00
#
_symmetry.space_group_name_H-M   'P 1'
#
loop_
_entity.id
_entity.type
_entity.pdbx_description
1 polymer ?
#
loop_
_entity_poly.entity_id
_entity_poly.type
_entity_poly.pdbx_seq_one_letter_code
_entity_poly.pdbx_strand_id
1 'polypeptide(L)'
;MKEALVDVSVLILFFNRPNQLGQVFEQVKKARPARLFLYQDGPRSEKDMPGILACREVVSDIDWECEVHTLYQEKNYGCDPSEYISQKWAFSMSDKCIVLEDDDIPSQSFFHFCKEMLDRYEHDTRITMIAGFNVEEETKDVQEDYFFSTNLSIWGWASWRRVIDQWDEHYTWLDDEQTVAQLEQIVRERGYRDDFLPMCRKHRSQGKAFYETIL
;
A
#
# COMPACT_ATOMS: atom_id res chain seq x y z
N MET A 1 16.01 -19.77 14.21
CA MET A 1 15.28 -18.90 13.24
C MET A 1 16.21 -18.63 12.07
N LYS A 2 15.69 -18.45 10.87
CA LYS A 2 16.46 -18.02 9.70
C LYS A 2 16.73 -16.52 9.83
N GLU A 3 17.82 -16.02 9.25
CA GLU A 3 18.08 -14.57 9.22
C GLU A 3 17.10 -13.84 8.29
N ALA A 4 16.84 -12.55 8.56
CA ALA A 4 16.19 -11.65 7.63
C ALA A 4 17.04 -11.49 6.36
N LEU A 5 16.41 -11.39 5.19
CA LEU A 5 17.13 -11.23 3.92
C LEU A 5 17.02 -9.83 3.36
N VAL A 6 15.89 -9.17 3.57
CA VAL A 6 15.65 -7.82 3.06
C VAL A 6 15.35 -6.88 4.22
N ASP A 7 16.22 -5.91 4.41
CA ASP A 7 16.07 -4.87 5.44
C ASP A 7 15.02 -3.83 4.96
N VAL A 8 13.76 -4.23 5.02
CA VAL A 8 12.60 -3.42 4.66
C VAL A 8 11.41 -3.80 5.54
N SER A 9 10.50 -2.87 5.74
CA SER A 9 9.20 -3.13 6.36
C SER A 9 8.20 -3.56 5.29
N VAL A 10 7.35 -4.53 5.62
CA VAL A 10 6.24 -4.96 4.77
C VAL A 10 4.95 -4.88 5.58
N LEU A 11 3.96 -4.17 5.07
CA LEU A 11 2.58 -4.17 5.58
C LEU A 11 1.76 -5.11 4.71
N ILE A 12 1.00 -6.01 5.34
CA ILE A 12 0.00 -6.84 4.67
C ILE A 12 -1.37 -6.48 5.24
N LEU A 13 -2.27 -6.04 4.35
CA LEU A 13 -3.68 -5.81 4.67
C LEU A 13 -4.48 -7.03 4.27
N PHE A 14 -5.32 -7.52 5.18
CA PHE A 14 -6.14 -8.69 4.89
C PHE A 14 -7.45 -8.66 5.68
N PHE A 15 -8.39 -9.52 5.26
CA PHE A 15 -9.66 -9.65 5.94
C PHE A 15 -9.96 -11.10 6.30
N ASN A 16 -10.60 -11.87 5.40
CA ASN A 16 -11.08 -13.24 5.69
C ASN A 16 -10.89 -14.21 4.53
N ARG A 17 -9.85 -14.00 3.70
CA ARG A 17 -9.52 -14.82 2.52
C ARG A 17 -8.22 -15.63 2.74
N PRO A 18 -8.20 -16.69 3.58
CA PRO A 18 -6.97 -17.37 3.97
C PRO A 18 -6.21 -18.03 2.81
N ASN A 19 -6.91 -18.44 1.74
CA ASN A 19 -6.26 -19.08 0.59
C ASN A 19 -5.46 -18.07 -0.24
N GLN A 20 -6.00 -16.87 -0.46
CA GLN A 20 -5.33 -15.79 -1.16
C GLN A 20 -4.15 -15.28 -0.32
N LEU A 21 -4.42 -14.94 0.94
CA LEU A 21 -3.39 -14.51 1.89
C LEU A 21 -2.24 -15.51 1.99
N GLY A 22 -2.53 -16.81 1.96
CA GLY A 22 -1.51 -17.86 1.99
C GLY A 22 -0.51 -17.76 0.84
N GLN A 23 -0.98 -17.42 -0.37
CA GLN A 23 -0.12 -17.25 -1.54
C GLN A 23 0.79 -16.02 -1.41
N VAL A 24 0.24 -14.91 -0.92
CA VAL A 24 1.00 -13.67 -0.65
C VAL A 24 2.03 -13.93 0.45
N PHE A 25 1.60 -14.52 1.56
CA PHE A 25 2.44 -14.76 2.72
C PHE A 25 3.61 -15.73 2.43
N GLU A 26 3.40 -16.71 1.56
CA GLU A 26 4.49 -17.59 1.08
C GLU A 26 5.59 -16.81 0.33
N GLN A 27 5.25 -15.76 -0.40
CA GLN A 27 6.27 -14.91 -1.03
C GLN A 27 6.99 -14.05 0.01
N VAL A 28 6.27 -13.51 1.00
CA VAL A 28 6.85 -12.75 2.11
C VAL A 28 7.79 -13.62 2.95
N LYS A 29 7.42 -14.88 3.23
CA LYS A 29 8.29 -15.87 3.91
C LYS A 29 9.59 -16.14 3.16
N LYS A 30 9.55 -16.19 1.82
CA LYS A 30 10.76 -16.37 1.00
C LYS A 30 11.64 -15.13 1.03
N ALA A 31 11.03 -13.93 0.98
CA ALA A 31 11.74 -12.66 1.04
C ALA A 31 12.34 -12.35 2.41
N ARG A 32 11.73 -12.85 3.50
CA ARG A 32 12.17 -12.65 4.88
C ARG A 32 12.46 -11.18 5.22
N PRO A 33 11.46 -10.28 5.18
CA PRO A 33 11.66 -8.89 5.55
C PRO A 33 12.04 -8.76 7.03
N ALA A 34 12.82 -7.72 7.35
CA ALA A 34 13.26 -7.45 8.73
C ALA A 34 12.10 -7.04 9.65
N ARG A 35 11.04 -6.44 9.10
CA ARG A 35 9.87 -5.99 9.85
C ARG A 35 8.58 -6.28 9.09
N LEU A 36 7.56 -6.72 9.84
CA LEU A 36 6.26 -7.11 9.30
C LEU A 36 5.14 -6.44 10.09
N PHE A 37 4.26 -5.75 9.38
CA PHE A 37 3.02 -5.17 9.89
C PHE A 37 1.85 -5.99 9.35
N LEU A 38 1.02 -6.51 10.23
CA LEU A 38 -0.14 -7.34 9.91
C LEU A 38 -1.41 -6.60 10.34
N TYR A 39 -2.11 -6.02 9.37
CA TYR A 39 -3.39 -5.37 9.61
C TYR A 39 -4.54 -6.26 9.15
N GLN A 40 -5.51 -6.48 10.01
CA GLN A 40 -6.72 -7.21 9.67
C GLN A 40 -7.96 -6.41 10.04
N ASP A 41 -8.84 -6.19 9.08
CA ASP A 41 -10.15 -5.59 9.34
C ASP A 41 -11.03 -6.54 10.16
N GLY A 42 -11.92 -5.97 10.96
CA GLY A 42 -12.77 -6.73 11.87
C GLY A 42 -13.99 -7.37 11.18
N PRO A 43 -14.72 -8.24 11.89
CA PRO A 43 -15.84 -8.96 11.32
C PRO A 43 -17.03 -8.04 11.02
N ARG A 44 -17.70 -8.23 9.89
CA ARG A 44 -19.03 -7.67 9.60
C ARG A 44 -20.13 -8.38 10.39
N SER A 45 -19.88 -9.68 10.66
CA SER A 45 -20.75 -10.55 11.43
C SER A 45 -19.96 -11.78 11.91
N GLU A 46 -20.57 -12.59 12.78
CA GLU A 46 -19.98 -13.86 13.23
C GLU A 46 -19.64 -14.84 12.11
N LYS A 47 -20.26 -14.71 10.93
CA LYS A 47 -19.97 -15.54 9.76
C LYS A 47 -18.58 -15.32 9.20
N ASP A 48 -17.98 -14.16 9.43
CA ASP A 48 -16.62 -13.86 8.98
C ASP A 48 -15.54 -14.49 9.88
N MET A 49 -15.89 -14.80 11.15
CA MET A 49 -14.92 -15.25 12.15
C MET A 49 -14.08 -16.47 11.75
N PRO A 50 -14.64 -17.52 11.13
CA PRO A 50 -13.81 -18.66 10.71
C PRO A 50 -12.70 -18.25 9.72
N GLY A 51 -13.02 -17.41 8.73
CA GLY A 51 -12.04 -16.89 7.78
C GLY A 51 -11.01 -15.97 8.44
N ILE A 52 -11.47 -15.09 9.32
CA ILE A 52 -10.60 -14.19 10.11
C ILE A 52 -9.56 -14.98 10.90
N LEU A 53 -10.00 -16.00 11.64
CA LEU A 53 -9.11 -16.84 12.45
C LEU A 53 -8.14 -17.66 11.58
N ALA A 54 -8.63 -18.21 10.46
CA ALA A 54 -7.78 -18.93 9.52
C ALA A 54 -6.71 -18.02 8.90
N CYS A 55 -7.02 -16.75 8.60
CA CYS A 55 -6.01 -15.78 8.15
C CYS A 55 -4.94 -15.52 9.21
N ARG A 56 -5.31 -15.39 10.48
CA ARG A 56 -4.35 -15.23 11.58
C ARG A 56 -3.43 -16.44 11.71
N GLU A 57 -3.95 -17.63 11.50
CA GLU A 57 -3.16 -18.86 11.49
C GLU A 57 -2.12 -18.84 10.36
N VAL A 58 -2.52 -18.45 9.15
CA VAL A 58 -1.60 -18.32 8.00
C VAL A 58 -0.43 -17.40 8.33
N VAL A 59 -0.68 -16.20 8.87
CA VAL A 59 0.38 -15.21 9.12
C VAL A 59 1.15 -15.46 10.42
N SER A 60 0.78 -16.42 11.23
CA SER A 60 1.51 -16.81 12.45
C SER A 60 2.76 -17.64 12.19
N ASP A 61 2.88 -18.24 10.99
CA ASP A 61 3.99 -19.13 10.63
C ASP A 61 5.24 -18.35 10.18
N ILE A 62 5.82 -17.59 11.13
CA ILE A 62 7.03 -16.79 10.93
C ILE A 62 8.24 -17.54 11.47
N ASP A 63 9.11 -18.05 10.59
CA ASP A 63 10.27 -18.88 10.92
C ASP A 63 11.63 -18.16 10.74
N TRP A 64 11.63 -16.84 10.54
CA TRP A 64 12.81 -16.01 10.40
C TRP A 64 12.83 -14.88 11.44
N GLU A 65 13.98 -14.25 11.62
CA GLU A 65 14.14 -13.08 12.48
C GLU A 65 13.37 -11.90 11.89
N CYS A 66 12.30 -11.48 12.57
CA CYS A 66 11.40 -10.46 12.11
C CYS A 66 10.78 -9.72 13.29
N GLU A 67 10.80 -8.40 13.24
CA GLU A 67 10.02 -7.57 14.16
C GLU A 67 8.57 -7.54 13.66
N VAL A 68 7.64 -8.12 14.43
CA VAL A 68 6.24 -8.27 14.02
C VAL A 68 5.33 -7.37 14.82
N HIS A 69 4.54 -6.58 14.10
CA HIS A 69 3.48 -5.74 14.66
C HIS A 69 2.13 -6.20 14.13
N THR A 70 1.13 -6.26 14.99
CA THR A 70 -0.24 -6.66 14.60
C THR A 70 -1.24 -5.60 15.00
N LEU A 71 -2.19 -5.30 14.11
CA LEU A 71 -3.36 -4.47 14.38
C LEU A 71 -4.60 -5.18 13.85
N TYR A 72 -5.26 -5.92 14.71
CA TYR A 72 -6.48 -6.66 14.40
C TYR A 72 -7.68 -5.89 14.92
N GLN A 73 -8.54 -5.45 14.02
CA GLN A 73 -9.71 -4.63 14.35
C GLN A 73 -10.83 -5.48 14.97
N GLU A 74 -11.53 -4.89 15.93
CA GLU A 74 -12.70 -5.53 16.56
C GLU A 74 -13.98 -5.38 15.75
N LYS A 75 -14.07 -4.34 14.93
CA LYS A 75 -15.20 -4.02 14.06
C LYS A 75 -14.75 -3.84 12.62
N ASN A 76 -15.66 -4.08 11.69
CA ASN A 76 -15.39 -3.86 10.27
C ASN A 76 -15.44 -2.37 9.93
N TYR A 77 -14.38 -1.87 9.32
CA TYR A 77 -14.27 -0.51 8.79
C TYR A 77 -14.55 -0.46 7.29
N GLY A 78 -14.41 -1.59 6.60
CA GLY A 78 -14.48 -1.67 5.14
C GLY A 78 -13.14 -1.40 4.47
N CYS A 79 -13.06 -1.60 3.18
CA CYS A 79 -11.83 -1.54 2.40
C CYS A 79 -11.13 -0.18 2.54
N ASP A 80 -11.72 0.91 2.02
CA ASP A 80 -11.08 2.23 1.97
C ASP A 80 -10.62 2.77 3.33
N PRO A 81 -11.44 2.73 4.41
CA PRO A 81 -10.95 3.14 5.72
C PRO A 81 -9.84 2.25 6.27
N SER A 82 -9.88 0.93 5.98
CA SER A 82 -8.83 0.00 6.42
C SER A 82 -7.49 0.32 5.76
N GLU A 83 -7.49 0.69 4.46
CA GLU A 83 -6.31 1.14 3.75
C GLU A 83 -5.68 2.37 4.43
N TYR A 84 -6.48 3.38 4.70
CA TYR A 84 -6.01 4.59 5.38
C TYR A 84 -5.46 4.29 6.78
N ILE A 85 -6.22 3.56 7.60
CA ILE A 85 -5.86 3.25 8.99
C ILE A 85 -4.57 2.43 9.05
N SER A 86 -4.47 1.38 8.25
CA SER A 86 -3.33 0.47 8.27
C SER A 86 -2.03 1.16 7.87
N GLN A 87 -2.10 1.99 6.84
CA GLN A 87 -0.93 2.70 6.33
C GLN A 87 -0.49 3.80 7.29
N LYS A 88 -1.41 4.63 7.79
CA LYS A 88 -1.08 5.60 8.85
C LYS A 88 -0.45 4.92 10.07
N TRP A 89 -0.96 3.75 10.47
CA TRP A 89 -0.41 2.97 11.58
C TRP A 89 0.99 2.44 11.27
N ALA A 90 1.20 1.74 10.16
CA ALA A 90 2.49 1.15 9.83
C ALA A 90 3.57 2.22 9.63
N PHE A 91 3.25 3.29 8.90
CA PHE A 91 4.18 4.39 8.66
C PHE A 91 4.42 5.27 9.90
N SER A 92 3.59 5.22 10.93
CA SER A 92 3.92 5.86 12.22
C SER A 92 5.10 5.20 12.93
N MET A 93 5.40 3.93 12.62
CA MET A 93 6.46 3.12 13.22
C MET A 93 7.61 2.79 12.25
N SER A 94 7.43 3.04 10.95
CA SER A 94 8.44 2.78 9.93
C SER A 94 8.58 3.95 8.96
N ASP A 95 9.80 4.33 8.61
CA ASP A 95 10.06 5.42 7.66
C ASP A 95 9.82 5.00 6.21
N LYS A 96 9.91 3.71 5.92
CA LYS A 96 9.75 3.09 4.60
C LYS A 96 8.99 1.79 4.72
N CYS A 97 8.02 1.55 3.86
CA CYS A 97 7.24 0.31 3.91
C CYS A 97 6.75 -0.10 2.52
N ILE A 98 6.79 -1.40 2.27
CA ILE A 98 6.08 -2.05 1.17
C ILE A 98 4.65 -2.32 1.64
N VAL A 99 3.67 -2.09 0.79
CA VAL A 99 2.25 -2.31 1.07
C VAL A 99 1.72 -3.38 0.12
N LEU A 100 1.12 -4.41 0.69
CA LEU A 100 0.51 -5.54 -0.02
C LEU A 100 -0.91 -5.79 0.51
N GLU A 101 -1.81 -6.11 -0.38
CA GLU A 101 -3.12 -6.67 -0.04
C GLU A 101 -3.07 -8.21 -0.03
N ASP A 102 -4.13 -8.86 0.46
CA ASP A 102 -4.16 -10.32 0.62
C ASP A 102 -4.31 -11.10 -0.70
N ASP A 103 -4.37 -10.41 -1.85
CA ASP A 103 -4.37 -10.96 -3.21
C ASP A 103 -3.24 -10.42 -4.12
N ASP A 104 -2.37 -9.57 -3.61
CA ASP A 104 -1.15 -9.12 -4.28
C ASP A 104 -0.03 -10.17 -4.13
N ILE A 105 0.22 -10.98 -5.14
CA ILE A 105 1.27 -12.01 -5.10
C ILE A 105 2.58 -11.44 -5.68
N PRO A 106 3.52 -10.95 -4.84
CA PRO A 106 4.73 -10.32 -5.32
C PRO A 106 5.76 -11.34 -5.82
N SER A 107 6.52 -10.98 -6.84
CA SER A 107 7.75 -11.71 -7.19
C SER A 107 8.85 -11.46 -6.16
N GLN A 108 9.86 -12.34 -6.09
CA GLN A 108 10.98 -12.13 -5.16
C GLN A 108 11.81 -10.89 -5.52
N SER A 109 11.94 -10.57 -6.80
CA SER A 109 12.62 -9.36 -7.26
C SER A 109 11.93 -8.07 -6.83
N PHE A 110 10.61 -8.09 -6.63
CA PHE A 110 9.85 -6.93 -6.16
C PHE A 110 10.35 -6.39 -4.82
N PHE A 111 10.65 -7.26 -3.86
CA PHE A 111 11.13 -6.84 -2.54
C PHE A 111 12.49 -6.14 -2.63
N HIS A 112 13.41 -6.68 -3.43
CA HIS A 112 14.73 -6.09 -3.65
C HIS A 112 14.63 -4.77 -4.43
N PHE A 113 13.80 -4.73 -5.45
CA PHE A 113 13.51 -3.52 -6.22
C PHE A 113 12.95 -2.41 -5.32
N CYS A 114 11.92 -2.70 -4.53
CA CYS A 114 11.36 -1.73 -3.60
C CYS A 114 12.41 -1.22 -2.61
N LYS A 115 13.20 -2.12 -2.00
CA LYS A 115 14.27 -1.73 -1.08
C LYS A 115 15.26 -0.78 -1.74
N GLU A 116 15.76 -1.12 -2.92
CA GLU A 116 16.72 -0.28 -3.65
C GLU A 116 16.14 1.08 -4.02
N MET A 117 14.90 1.11 -4.53
CA MET A 117 14.26 2.37 -4.93
C MET A 117 13.89 3.24 -3.72
N LEU A 118 13.44 2.63 -2.63
CA LEU A 118 13.17 3.34 -1.38
C LEU A 118 14.42 4.01 -0.81
N ASP A 119 15.59 3.37 -0.89
CA ASP A 119 16.84 3.95 -0.46
C ASP A 119 17.35 5.03 -1.43
N ARG A 120 17.27 4.76 -2.72
CA ARG A 120 17.74 5.67 -3.77
C ARG A 120 17.00 7.00 -3.76
N TYR A 121 15.68 6.97 -3.56
CA TYR A 121 14.81 8.14 -3.65
C TYR A 121 14.30 8.67 -2.31
N GLU A 122 14.92 8.27 -1.20
CA GLU A 122 14.52 8.66 0.15
C GLU A 122 14.35 10.17 0.32
N HIS A 123 15.27 10.95 -0.26
CA HIS A 123 15.30 12.40 -0.13
C HIS A 123 14.75 13.14 -1.36
N ASP A 124 14.32 12.44 -2.39
CA ASP A 124 13.71 13.06 -3.57
C ASP A 124 12.20 13.21 -3.39
N THR A 125 11.78 14.43 -3.02
CA THR A 125 10.38 14.73 -2.75
C THR A 125 9.47 14.70 -3.98
N ARG A 126 10.03 14.59 -5.18
CA ARG A 126 9.27 14.42 -6.43
C ARG A 126 8.73 13.01 -6.59
N ILE A 127 9.33 12.04 -5.89
CA ILE A 127 8.95 10.64 -5.93
C ILE A 127 8.12 10.32 -4.69
N THR A 128 6.89 9.89 -4.90
CA THR A 128 5.93 9.60 -3.82
C THR A 128 5.64 8.11 -3.66
N MET A 129 5.82 7.32 -4.73
CA MET A 129 5.50 5.91 -4.74
C MET A 129 6.47 5.10 -5.60
N ILE A 130 6.72 3.87 -5.20
CA ILE A 130 7.36 2.83 -5.99
C ILE A 130 6.28 1.78 -6.28
N ALA A 131 5.87 1.64 -7.53
CA ALA A 131 4.85 0.67 -7.94
C ALA A 131 5.51 -0.61 -8.48
N GLY A 132 4.98 -1.76 -8.07
CA GLY A 132 5.44 -3.07 -8.53
C GLY A 132 4.66 -3.60 -9.74
N PHE A 133 3.58 -2.94 -10.11
CA PHE A 133 2.69 -3.39 -11.17
C PHE A 133 2.76 -2.50 -12.40
N ASN A 134 2.95 -3.10 -13.56
CA ASN A 134 2.87 -2.44 -14.87
C ASN A 134 1.66 -2.99 -15.65
N VAL A 135 0.66 -2.14 -15.89
CA VAL A 135 -0.58 -2.50 -16.61
C VAL A 135 -0.29 -2.95 -18.04
N GLU A 136 0.77 -2.43 -18.67
CA GLU A 136 1.16 -2.77 -20.04
C GLU A 136 2.00 -4.05 -20.14
N GLU A 137 2.32 -4.70 -19.00
CA GLU A 137 3.22 -5.85 -18.88
C GLU A 137 4.65 -5.54 -19.40
N GLU A 138 4.76 -5.08 -20.65
CA GLU A 138 6.00 -4.64 -21.27
C GLU A 138 5.85 -3.23 -21.85
N THR A 139 6.75 -2.33 -21.46
CA THR A 139 6.83 -0.97 -22.03
C THR A 139 7.92 -0.96 -23.10
N LYS A 140 7.53 -1.09 -24.36
CA LYS A 140 8.43 -1.32 -25.51
C LYS A 140 9.48 -0.25 -25.76
N ASP A 141 9.19 0.99 -25.34
CA ASP A 141 10.06 2.14 -25.59
C ASP A 141 10.99 2.46 -24.41
N VAL A 142 10.98 1.66 -23.34
CA VAL A 142 11.83 1.78 -22.16
C VAL A 142 12.89 0.67 -22.20
N GLN A 143 14.16 1.05 -22.19
CA GLN A 143 15.29 0.12 -22.16
C GLN A 143 15.87 -0.05 -20.74
N GLU A 144 15.45 0.80 -19.82
CA GLU A 144 15.84 0.81 -18.42
C GLU A 144 14.97 -0.19 -17.62
N ASP A 145 15.49 -0.62 -16.47
CA ASP A 145 14.81 -1.56 -15.58
C ASP A 145 13.55 -0.98 -14.94
N TYR A 146 13.36 0.35 -14.98
CA TYR A 146 12.18 1.07 -14.47
C TYR A 146 12.04 2.43 -15.16
N PHE A 147 10.88 3.04 -15.02
CA PHE A 147 10.58 4.36 -15.54
C PHE A 147 9.77 5.19 -14.56
N PHE A 148 9.68 6.50 -14.78
CA PHE A 148 8.87 7.41 -13.98
C PHE A 148 7.54 7.66 -14.68
N SER A 149 6.46 7.69 -13.88
CA SER A 149 5.11 7.97 -14.36
C SER A 149 4.41 8.95 -13.43
N THR A 150 3.44 9.68 -13.96
CA THR A 150 2.47 10.43 -13.17
C THR A 150 1.24 9.60 -12.81
N ASN A 151 1.10 8.42 -13.41
CA ASN A 151 0.10 7.43 -13.05
C ASN A 151 0.69 6.46 -12.03
N LEU A 152 -0.13 6.04 -11.12
CA LEU A 152 0.25 5.11 -10.07
C LEU A 152 -0.60 3.84 -10.12
N SER A 153 -0.04 2.77 -9.56
CA SER A 153 -0.75 1.52 -9.32
C SER A 153 -0.60 1.15 -7.86
N ILE A 154 -1.71 0.81 -7.24
CA ILE A 154 -1.80 0.44 -5.83
C ILE A 154 -1.70 -1.07 -5.59
N TRP A 155 -1.51 -1.87 -6.64
CA TRP A 155 -1.38 -3.32 -6.56
C TRP A 155 0.08 -3.72 -6.31
N GLY A 156 0.44 -3.81 -5.02
CA GLY A 156 1.81 -4.01 -4.58
C GLY A 156 2.71 -2.79 -4.82
N TRP A 157 2.95 -2.01 -3.79
CA TRP A 157 3.68 -0.77 -3.88
C TRP A 157 4.51 -0.48 -2.62
N ALA A 158 5.31 0.58 -2.65
CA ALA A 158 6.07 1.04 -1.50
C ALA A 158 6.17 2.56 -1.45
N SER A 159 6.34 3.11 -0.25
CA SER A 159 6.46 4.55 -0.04
C SER A 159 7.21 4.88 1.26
N TRP A 160 7.18 6.14 1.63
CA TRP A 160 7.85 6.73 2.79
C TRP A 160 6.85 7.41 3.72
N ARG A 161 7.17 7.43 5.02
CA ARG A 161 6.41 8.18 6.03
C ARG A 161 6.18 9.63 5.60
N ARG A 162 7.19 10.30 5.03
CA ARG A 162 7.09 11.69 4.55
C ARG A 162 5.95 11.92 3.56
N VAL A 163 5.52 10.89 2.83
CA VAL A 163 4.39 10.95 1.89
C VAL A 163 3.09 10.70 2.64
N ILE A 164 3.03 9.61 3.41
CA ILE A 164 1.82 9.21 4.12
C ILE A 164 1.40 10.25 5.19
N ASP A 165 2.36 10.96 5.78
CA ASP A 165 2.06 12.03 6.74
C ASP A 165 1.31 13.21 6.09
N GLN A 166 1.46 13.41 4.78
CA GLN A 166 0.78 14.46 4.04
C GLN A 166 -0.66 14.10 3.62
N TRP A 167 -1.08 12.87 3.83
CA TRP A 167 -2.42 12.44 3.47
C TRP A 167 -3.49 13.18 4.25
N ASP A 168 -4.40 13.80 3.51
CA ASP A 168 -5.50 14.60 4.02
C ASP A 168 -6.85 13.88 3.80
N GLU A 169 -7.31 13.17 4.84
CA GLU A 169 -8.58 12.43 4.82
C GLU A 169 -9.83 13.29 4.59
N HIS A 170 -9.68 14.62 4.74
CA HIS A 170 -10.77 15.58 4.58
C HIS A 170 -10.73 16.30 3.24
N TYR A 171 -9.71 16.03 2.40
CA TYR A 171 -9.54 16.71 1.10
C TYR A 171 -9.58 18.24 1.21
N THR A 172 -8.97 18.83 2.25
CA THR A 172 -9.03 20.28 2.50
C THR A 172 -8.33 21.08 1.41
N TRP A 173 -7.36 20.47 0.72
CA TRP A 173 -6.68 21.06 -0.43
C TRP A 173 -7.61 21.43 -1.60
N LEU A 174 -8.82 20.82 -1.69
CA LEU A 174 -9.83 21.19 -2.69
C LEU A 174 -10.38 22.61 -2.51
N ASP A 175 -10.17 23.22 -1.34
CA ASP A 175 -10.58 24.58 -1.04
C ASP A 175 -9.52 25.62 -1.48
N ASP A 176 -8.33 25.18 -1.89
CA ASP A 176 -7.28 26.02 -2.44
C ASP A 176 -7.28 25.96 -3.98
N GLU A 177 -7.81 27.01 -4.61
CA GLU A 177 -7.88 27.12 -6.06
C GLU A 177 -6.51 27.03 -6.75
N GLN A 178 -5.44 27.47 -6.09
CA GLN A 178 -4.09 27.39 -6.65
C GLN A 178 -3.59 25.96 -6.69
N THR A 179 -3.80 25.20 -5.63
CA THR A 179 -3.45 23.77 -5.58
C THR A 179 -4.23 22.97 -6.61
N VAL A 180 -5.54 23.21 -6.74
CA VAL A 180 -6.38 22.57 -7.77
C VAL A 180 -5.87 22.88 -9.18
N ALA A 181 -5.56 24.14 -9.48
CA ALA A 181 -5.04 24.52 -10.79
C ALA A 181 -3.65 23.93 -11.09
N GLN A 182 -2.80 23.77 -10.08
CA GLN A 182 -1.51 23.09 -10.23
C GLN A 182 -1.68 21.61 -10.53
N LEU A 183 -2.60 20.94 -9.84
CA LEU A 183 -2.90 19.52 -10.06
C LEU A 183 -3.36 19.27 -11.50
N GLU A 184 -4.26 20.11 -12.03
CA GLU A 184 -4.74 20.02 -13.41
C GLU A 184 -3.61 20.14 -14.46
N GLN A 185 -2.51 20.82 -14.11
CA GLN A 185 -1.34 20.96 -14.99
C GLN A 185 -0.40 19.77 -14.87
N ILE A 186 -0.30 19.13 -13.70
CA ILE A 186 0.59 17.99 -13.43
C ILE A 186 0.03 16.72 -14.05
N VAL A 187 -1.27 16.48 -13.89
CA VAL A 187 -1.94 15.29 -14.43
C VAL A 187 -2.07 15.41 -15.95
N ARG A 188 -1.16 14.76 -16.68
CA ARG A 188 -1.05 14.89 -18.14
C ARG A 188 -2.09 14.09 -18.90
N GLU A 189 -2.51 12.96 -18.34
CA GLU A 189 -3.47 12.06 -18.97
C GLU A 189 -4.89 12.63 -18.88
N ARG A 190 -5.42 12.97 -20.05
CA ARG A 190 -6.68 13.71 -20.13
C ARG A 190 -7.85 12.97 -19.48
N GLY A 191 -7.99 11.68 -19.71
CA GLY A 191 -9.07 10.88 -19.11
C GLY A 191 -9.00 10.87 -17.59
N TYR A 192 -7.83 10.58 -17.05
CA TYR A 192 -7.60 10.57 -15.60
C TYR A 192 -7.81 11.95 -14.98
N ARG A 193 -7.29 13.01 -15.62
CA ARG A 193 -7.47 14.38 -15.16
C ARG A 193 -8.93 14.81 -15.11
N ASP A 194 -9.70 14.46 -16.15
CA ASP A 194 -11.10 14.85 -16.26
C ASP A 194 -11.99 14.15 -15.21
N ASP A 195 -11.57 12.99 -14.72
CA ASP A 195 -12.30 12.21 -13.72
C ASP A 195 -11.80 12.41 -12.29
N PHE A 196 -10.52 12.71 -12.08
CA PHE A 196 -9.87 12.71 -10.76
C PHE A 196 -10.46 13.77 -9.82
N LEU A 197 -10.56 15.04 -10.22
CA LEU A 197 -11.13 16.08 -9.35
C LEU A 197 -12.61 15.87 -9.02
N PRO A 198 -13.48 15.47 -9.97
CA PRO A 198 -14.84 15.05 -9.65
C PRO A 198 -14.88 13.88 -8.64
N MET A 199 -13.97 12.92 -8.76
CA MET A 199 -13.87 11.79 -7.85
C MET A 199 -13.45 12.25 -6.44
N CYS A 200 -12.43 13.10 -6.30
CA CYS A 200 -12.01 13.68 -5.02
C CYS A 200 -13.17 14.45 -4.34
N ARG A 201 -13.90 15.27 -5.08
CA ARG A 201 -15.07 16.00 -4.54
C ARG A 201 -16.18 15.05 -4.08
N LYS A 202 -16.42 13.98 -4.84
CA LYS A 202 -17.37 12.92 -4.47
C LYS A 202 -16.93 12.23 -3.17
N HIS A 203 -15.67 11.83 -3.08
CA HIS A 203 -15.12 11.17 -1.90
C HIS A 203 -15.19 12.06 -0.67
N ARG A 204 -14.79 13.34 -0.79
CA ARG A 204 -14.96 14.32 0.28
C ARG A 204 -16.40 14.41 0.78
N SER A 205 -17.37 14.41 -0.14
CA SER A 205 -18.79 14.47 0.23
C SER A 205 -19.30 13.25 0.97
N GLN A 206 -18.62 12.11 0.83
CA GLN A 206 -18.94 10.87 1.54
C GLN A 206 -18.33 10.80 2.95
N GLY A 207 -17.44 11.73 3.29
CA GLY A 207 -16.78 11.81 4.60
C GLY A 207 -15.89 10.59 4.91
N LYS A 208 -15.26 10.01 3.89
CA LYS A 208 -14.35 8.87 3.98
C LYS A 208 -13.05 9.18 3.26
N ALA A 209 -11.94 8.69 3.80
CA ALA A 209 -10.69 8.61 3.08
C ALA A 209 -10.79 7.47 2.06
N PHE A 210 -10.57 7.78 0.79
CA PHE A 210 -10.52 6.84 -0.30
C PHE A 210 -9.11 6.76 -0.84
N TYR A 211 -8.59 5.59 -0.87
CA TYR A 211 -7.22 5.28 -1.18
C TYR A 211 -6.77 5.82 -2.55
N GLU A 212 -7.59 5.64 -3.58
CA GLU A 212 -7.26 6.04 -4.94
C GLU A 212 -7.16 7.55 -5.16
N THR A 213 -7.59 8.35 -4.20
CA THR A 213 -7.61 9.81 -4.33
C THR A 213 -6.87 10.55 -3.23
N ILE A 214 -6.38 9.83 -2.21
CA ILE A 214 -5.66 10.44 -1.09
C ILE A 214 -4.13 10.40 -1.30
N LEU A 215 -3.67 9.60 -2.22
CA LEU A 215 -2.27 9.37 -2.59
C LEU A 215 -1.61 10.56 -3.26
#